data_ffecc6c3f6974913cbb8291037b07e9a
#
_entry.id   ffecc6c3f6974913cbb8291037b07e9a
#
_cell.length_a   1.000
_cell.length_b   1.000
_cell.length_c   1.000
_cell.angle_alpha   90.00
_cell.angle_beta   90.00
_cell.angle_gamma   90.00
#
_symmetry.space_group_name_H-M   'P 1'
#
loop_
_entity.id
_entity.type
_entity.pdbx_description
1 polymer ?
#
loop_
_entity_poly.entity_id
_entity_poly.type
_entity_poly.pdbx_seq_one_letter_code
_entity_poly.pdbx_strand_id
1 'polypeptide(L)'
;EIAALSRSCHLSQGFGSTGSRGNQTEYLEFIKGDFPNNKNVFDGIDTSWNRVVGGKAIAKILTNVEKQYDFKNASASIPQLLEAYKLIQNLKDTYWKELKSNEIKKIIAACSGLYLEAVANNASTTENSKNTIKIEAINRGFATWEVKNTGYTDFVWKSSGTMK
;
A
#
# COMPACT_ATOMS: atom_id res chain seq x y z
N GLU A 1 15.31 -3.38 -2.19
CA GLU A 1 14.16 -4.00 -2.86
C GLU A 1 13.94 -3.43 -4.27
N ILE A 2 13.80 -2.08 -4.42
CA ILE A 2 13.59 -1.41 -5.73
C ILE A 2 14.76 -1.70 -6.69
N ALA A 3 16.00 -1.61 -6.24
CA ALA A 3 17.16 -1.88 -7.08
C ALA A 3 17.22 -3.34 -7.57
N ALA A 4 16.77 -4.31 -6.76
CA ALA A 4 16.69 -5.70 -7.17
C ALA A 4 15.58 -5.90 -8.22
N LEU A 5 14.44 -5.26 -8.04
CA LEU A 5 13.33 -5.30 -9.00
C LEU A 5 13.73 -4.66 -10.33
N SER A 6 14.36 -3.47 -10.31
CA SER A 6 14.89 -2.81 -11.50
C SER A 6 15.86 -3.72 -12.25
N ARG A 7 16.80 -4.34 -11.54
CA ARG A 7 17.78 -5.25 -12.14
C ARG A 7 17.11 -6.46 -12.80
N SER A 8 16.07 -7.03 -12.19
CA SER A 8 15.34 -8.15 -12.78
C SER A 8 14.67 -7.82 -14.10
N CYS A 9 14.26 -6.56 -14.29
CA CYS A 9 13.72 -6.07 -15.55
C CYS A 9 14.77 -5.94 -16.67
N HIS A 10 16.06 -5.90 -16.33
CA HIS A 10 17.17 -5.71 -17.27
C HIS A 10 18.04 -6.96 -17.47
N LEU A 11 17.54 -8.15 -17.12
CA LEU A 11 18.29 -9.42 -17.26
C LEU A 11 18.78 -9.68 -18.68
N SER A 12 17.94 -9.41 -19.68
CA SER A 12 18.29 -9.58 -21.10
C SER A 12 19.36 -8.60 -21.61
N GLN A 13 19.66 -7.55 -20.85
CA GLN A 13 20.67 -6.53 -21.16
C GLN A 13 22.01 -6.79 -20.45
N GLY A 14 22.24 -7.98 -19.92
CA GLY A 14 23.48 -8.35 -19.24
C GLY A 14 23.54 -8.02 -17.74
N PHE A 15 22.45 -7.55 -17.15
CA PHE A 15 22.36 -7.23 -15.72
C PHE A 15 21.93 -8.41 -14.84
N GLY A 16 22.18 -9.64 -15.28
CA GLY A 16 21.80 -10.86 -14.56
C GLY A 16 22.72 -11.24 -13.39
N SER A 17 23.75 -10.46 -13.09
CA SER A 17 24.68 -10.74 -11.98
C SER A 17 24.03 -10.48 -10.62
N THR A 18 24.53 -11.18 -9.59
CA THR A 18 24.11 -10.95 -8.20
C THR A 18 24.41 -9.50 -7.79
N GLY A 19 23.41 -8.81 -7.27
CA GLY A 19 23.58 -7.44 -6.80
C GLY A 19 24.40 -7.36 -5.51
N SER A 20 25.12 -6.27 -5.34
CA SER A 20 25.73 -5.91 -4.06
C SER A 20 24.63 -5.62 -3.00
N ARG A 21 24.94 -5.90 -1.74
CA ARG A 21 24.10 -5.57 -0.58
C ARG A 21 24.80 -4.50 0.26
N GLY A 22 24.01 -3.70 0.94
CA GLY A 22 24.50 -2.62 1.81
C GLY A 22 24.41 -1.26 1.15
N ASN A 23 24.91 -0.27 1.86
CA ASN A 23 24.95 1.13 1.39
C ASN A 23 26.09 1.32 0.39
N GLN A 24 25.79 2.01 -0.69
CA GLN A 24 26.78 2.49 -1.66
C GLN A 24 26.79 4.01 -1.64
N THR A 25 28.00 4.60 -1.77
CA THR A 25 28.14 6.05 -1.87
C THR A 25 28.01 6.45 -3.33
N GLU A 26 27.07 7.34 -3.62
CA GLU A 26 26.90 7.96 -4.91
C GLU A 26 27.39 9.41 -4.86
N TYR A 27 28.00 9.85 -5.93
CA TYR A 27 28.54 11.21 -6.06
C TYR A 27 27.66 11.99 -7.03
N LEU A 28 27.15 13.13 -6.57
CA LEU A 28 26.30 14.01 -7.37
C LEU A 28 27.05 15.31 -7.65
N GLU A 29 27.05 15.75 -8.90
CA GLU A 29 27.58 17.04 -9.33
C GLU A 29 26.43 17.99 -9.63
N PHE A 30 26.47 19.19 -9.07
CA PHE A 30 25.51 20.22 -9.36
C PHE A 30 25.79 20.87 -10.71
N ILE A 31 24.82 20.78 -11.63
CA ILE A 31 24.97 21.33 -12.99
C ILE A 31 24.18 22.62 -13.16
N LYS A 32 22.92 22.66 -12.66
CA LYS A 32 22.01 23.79 -12.88
C LYS A 32 20.83 23.75 -11.91
N GLY A 33 20.26 24.93 -11.59
CA GLY A 33 19.10 25.10 -10.72
C GLY A 33 19.49 25.79 -9.42
N ASP A 34 18.78 25.51 -8.34
CA ASP A 34 19.07 26.04 -7.01
C ASP A 34 19.94 25.02 -6.25
N PHE A 35 21.06 25.49 -5.71
CA PHE A 35 21.97 24.62 -4.95
C PHE A 35 21.33 24.25 -3.60
N PRO A 36 21.31 22.96 -3.22
CA PRO A 36 20.73 22.54 -1.95
C PRO A 36 21.49 23.11 -0.75
N ASN A 37 20.82 23.82 0.13
CA ASN A 37 21.46 24.49 1.27
C ASN A 37 21.99 23.50 2.32
N ASN A 38 21.35 22.33 2.47
CA ASN A 38 21.61 21.36 3.52
C ASN A 38 22.25 20.06 3.02
N LYS A 39 22.89 20.06 1.84
CA LYS A 39 23.40 18.85 1.17
C LYS A 39 22.33 17.77 0.97
N ASN A 40 21.06 18.16 0.97
CA ASN A 40 19.93 17.27 0.72
C ASN A 40 19.43 17.53 -0.70
N VAL A 41 19.55 16.56 -1.58
CA VAL A 41 19.11 16.64 -2.99
C VAL A 41 17.61 16.93 -3.14
N PHE A 42 16.83 16.76 -2.08
CA PHE A 42 15.38 17.04 -2.03
C PHE A 42 15.06 18.38 -1.35
N ASP A 43 16.09 19.20 -1.06
CA ASP A 43 15.86 20.53 -0.47
C ASP A 43 14.98 21.38 -1.39
N GLY A 44 14.04 22.10 -0.80
CA GLY A 44 13.03 22.86 -1.54
C GLY A 44 11.84 22.06 -2.06
N ILE A 45 11.85 20.72 -1.96
CA ILE A 45 10.70 19.89 -2.33
C ILE A 45 9.83 19.63 -1.08
N ASP A 46 8.62 20.16 -1.07
CA ASP A 46 7.65 19.85 -0.01
C ASP A 46 7.09 18.44 -0.23
N THR A 47 7.57 17.49 0.57
CA THR A 47 7.11 16.10 0.56
C THR A 47 5.94 15.86 1.51
N SER A 48 5.49 16.89 2.24
CA SER A 48 4.39 16.81 3.19
C SER A 48 3.02 16.96 2.52
N TRP A 49 1.97 16.74 3.31
CA TRP A 49 0.60 16.98 2.87
C TRP A 49 0.27 18.47 2.61
N ASN A 50 1.15 19.43 2.97
CA ASN A 50 0.93 20.85 2.73
C ASN A 50 0.86 21.18 1.23
N ARG A 51 1.53 20.38 0.39
CA ARG A 51 1.48 20.53 -1.08
C ARG A 51 0.12 20.18 -1.69
N VAL A 52 -0.79 19.57 -0.92
CA VAL A 52 -2.12 19.18 -1.39
C VAL A 52 -3.16 20.05 -0.72
N VAL A 53 -3.99 20.74 -1.52
CA VAL A 53 -5.10 21.55 -0.98
C VAL A 53 -6.07 20.64 -0.21
N GLY A 54 -6.29 20.95 1.07
CA GLY A 54 -7.06 20.09 1.99
C GLY A 54 -6.23 19.04 2.73
N GLY A 55 -4.94 18.91 2.43
CA GLY A 55 -4.06 17.89 3.00
C GLY A 55 -3.74 18.07 4.48
N LYS A 56 -3.80 19.28 5.04
CA LYS A 56 -3.46 19.55 6.45
C LYS A 56 -4.28 18.73 7.45
N ALA A 57 -5.58 18.57 7.21
CA ALA A 57 -6.45 17.76 8.07
C ALA A 57 -6.08 16.28 8.02
N ILE A 58 -5.75 15.79 6.84
CA ILE A 58 -5.27 14.42 6.62
C ILE A 58 -3.94 14.19 7.35
N ALA A 59 -3.00 15.12 7.18
CA ALA A 59 -1.71 15.08 7.87
C ALA A 59 -1.86 14.96 9.39
N LYS A 60 -2.74 15.75 9.99
CA LYS A 60 -2.99 15.72 11.44
C LYS A 60 -3.45 14.34 11.91
N ILE A 61 -4.38 13.73 11.20
CA ILE A 61 -4.90 12.39 11.54
C ILE A 61 -3.78 11.35 11.39
N LEU A 62 -3.09 11.34 10.25
CA LEU A 62 -2.05 10.35 9.99
C LEU A 62 -0.86 10.47 10.95
N THR A 63 -0.45 11.69 11.30
CA THR A 63 0.59 11.90 12.33
C THR A 63 0.14 11.40 13.70
N ASN A 64 -1.15 11.53 14.02
CA ASN A 64 -1.68 10.99 15.28
C ASN A 64 -1.69 9.45 15.25
N VAL A 65 -2.11 8.86 14.15
CA VAL A 65 -2.04 7.39 13.94
C VAL A 65 -0.60 6.89 14.13
N GLU A 66 0.38 7.55 13.50
CA GLU A 66 1.79 7.18 13.60
C GLU A 66 2.29 7.21 15.06
N LYS A 67 1.95 8.28 15.81
CA LYS A 67 2.36 8.43 17.22
C LYS A 67 1.72 7.42 18.17
N GLN A 68 0.50 6.97 17.85
CA GLN A 68 -0.28 6.07 18.71
C GLN A 68 -0.24 4.61 18.22
N TYR A 69 0.52 4.34 17.15
CA TYR A 69 0.57 3.01 16.57
C TYR A 69 1.13 1.98 17.55
N ASP A 70 0.35 0.94 17.78
CA ASP A 70 0.76 -0.23 18.55
C ASP A 70 0.81 -1.46 17.63
N PHE A 71 2.00 -1.99 17.43
CA PHE A 71 2.20 -3.18 16.60
C PHE A 71 1.52 -4.44 17.14
N LYS A 72 1.23 -4.48 18.46
CA LYS A 72 0.48 -5.59 19.08
C LYS A 72 -1.02 -5.48 18.84
N ASN A 73 -1.52 -4.28 18.55
CA ASN A 73 -2.91 -4.00 18.26
C ASN A 73 -3.06 -3.00 17.12
N ALA A 74 -2.54 -3.36 15.95
CA ALA A 74 -2.58 -2.51 14.76
C ALA A 74 -4.01 -2.10 14.37
N SER A 75 -5.00 -2.96 14.65
CA SER A 75 -6.41 -2.70 14.33
C SER A 75 -7.02 -1.52 15.10
N ALA A 76 -6.44 -1.10 16.21
CA ALA A 76 -6.85 0.11 16.94
C ALA A 76 -6.71 1.40 16.09
N SER A 77 -5.84 1.39 15.08
CA SER A 77 -5.62 2.52 14.16
C SER A 77 -6.71 2.64 13.08
N ILE A 78 -7.50 1.60 12.84
CA ILE A 78 -8.45 1.54 11.72
C ILE A 78 -9.47 2.68 11.74
N PRO A 79 -10.11 3.06 12.88
CA PRO A 79 -11.08 4.15 12.87
C PRO A 79 -10.51 5.47 12.34
N GLN A 80 -9.29 5.83 12.78
CA GLN A 80 -8.62 7.06 12.32
C GLN A 80 -8.17 6.95 10.86
N LEU A 81 -7.70 5.79 10.41
CA LEU A 81 -7.36 5.54 9.02
C LEU A 81 -8.59 5.66 8.11
N LEU A 82 -9.75 5.20 8.54
CA LEU A 82 -11.02 5.37 7.80
C LEU A 82 -11.46 6.84 7.74
N GLU A 83 -11.23 7.62 8.79
CA GLU A 83 -11.47 9.06 8.79
C GLU A 83 -10.54 9.76 7.78
N ALA A 84 -9.24 9.45 7.81
CA ALA A 84 -8.29 9.95 6.84
C ALA A 84 -8.68 9.55 5.41
N TYR A 85 -9.13 8.33 5.18
CA TYR A 85 -9.61 7.87 3.88
C TYR A 85 -10.78 8.71 3.38
N LYS A 86 -11.78 9.01 4.23
CA LYS A 86 -12.92 9.87 3.87
C LYS A 86 -12.45 11.26 3.44
N LEU A 87 -11.47 11.85 4.13
CA LEU A 87 -10.91 13.15 3.75
C LEU A 87 -10.16 13.08 2.41
N ILE A 88 -9.42 12.00 2.17
CA ILE A 88 -8.73 11.77 0.89
C ILE A 88 -9.75 11.69 -0.25
N GLN A 89 -10.91 11.05 -0.05
CA GLN A 89 -11.97 10.97 -1.06
C GLN A 89 -12.54 12.35 -1.44
N ASN A 90 -12.43 13.35 -0.56
CA ASN A 90 -12.91 14.71 -0.79
C ASN A 90 -11.86 15.63 -1.43
N LEU A 91 -10.64 15.15 -1.70
CA LEU A 91 -9.62 15.92 -2.39
C LEU A 91 -10.06 16.25 -3.82
N LYS A 92 -9.80 17.50 -4.24
CA LYS A 92 -10.06 17.97 -5.61
C LYS A 92 -8.99 17.48 -6.58
N ASP A 93 -7.76 17.33 -6.12
CA ASP A 93 -6.65 16.82 -6.91
C ASP A 93 -6.85 15.31 -7.14
N THR A 94 -7.17 14.95 -8.36
CA THR A 94 -7.50 13.55 -8.75
C THR A 94 -6.29 12.64 -8.63
N TYR A 95 -5.09 13.10 -8.95
CA TYR A 95 -3.87 12.32 -8.85
C TYR A 95 -3.58 11.92 -7.40
N TRP A 96 -3.53 12.90 -6.49
CA TRP A 96 -3.27 12.63 -5.08
C TRP A 96 -4.41 11.84 -4.43
N LYS A 97 -5.66 12.13 -4.80
CA LYS A 97 -6.82 11.38 -4.34
C LYS A 97 -6.69 9.89 -4.68
N GLU A 98 -6.44 9.57 -5.94
CA GLU A 98 -6.36 8.18 -6.40
C GLU A 98 -5.16 7.44 -5.79
N LEU A 99 -3.97 8.03 -5.86
CA LEU A 99 -2.74 7.47 -5.32
C LEU A 99 -2.88 7.19 -3.81
N LYS A 100 -3.28 8.20 -3.04
CA LYS A 100 -3.37 8.09 -1.58
C LYS A 100 -4.56 7.23 -1.11
N SER A 101 -5.63 7.15 -1.89
CA SER A 101 -6.72 6.20 -1.63
C SER A 101 -6.26 4.75 -1.74
N ASN A 102 -5.45 4.44 -2.74
CA ASN A 102 -4.93 3.10 -2.93
C ASN A 102 -3.89 2.72 -1.85
N GLU A 103 -3.06 3.67 -1.44
CA GLU A 103 -2.09 3.46 -0.36
C GLU A 103 -2.78 3.21 0.98
N ILE A 104 -3.74 4.08 1.37
CA ILE A 104 -4.40 3.94 2.68
C ILE A 104 -5.27 2.69 2.77
N LYS A 105 -5.90 2.25 1.67
CA LYS A 105 -6.62 0.96 1.62
C LYS A 105 -5.70 -0.21 1.95
N LYS A 106 -4.48 -0.22 1.42
CA LYS A 106 -3.48 -1.25 1.72
C LYS A 106 -3.06 -1.21 3.20
N ILE A 107 -2.90 -0.01 3.77
CA ILE A 107 -2.57 0.16 5.19
C ILE A 107 -3.72 -0.35 6.06
N ILE A 108 -4.98 0.00 5.74
CA ILE A 108 -6.16 -0.48 6.47
C ILE A 108 -6.23 -2.01 6.40
N ALA A 109 -6.03 -2.60 5.23
CA ALA A 109 -6.04 -4.05 5.08
C ALA A 109 -4.93 -4.72 5.91
N ALA A 110 -3.72 -4.16 5.93
CA ALA A 110 -2.62 -4.65 6.74
C ALA A 110 -2.92 -4.55 8.25
N CYS A 111 -3.41 -3.39 8.71
CA CYS A 111 -3.77 -3.16 10.12
C CYS A 111 -4.92 -4.05 10.59
N SER A 112 -5.80 -4.47 9.68
CA SER A 112 -6.94 -5.31 10.00
C SER A 112 -6.60 -6.78 10.17
N GLY A 113 -5.41 -7.20 9.74
CA GLY A 113 -5.04 -8.61 9.72
C GLY A 113 -5.84 -9.44 8.71
N LEU A 114 -6.43 -8.78 7.71
CA LEU A 114 -7.17 -9.47 6.66
C LEU A 114 -6.22 -10.11 5.66
N TYR A 115 -6.36 -11.41 5.47
CA TYR A 115 -5.77 -12.14 4.35
C TYR A 115 -6.87 -12.47 3.34
N LEU A 116 -6.63 -12.16 2.09
CA LEU A 116 -7.55 -12.42 0.99
C LEU A 116 -6.76 -13.03 -0.17
N GLU A 117 -7.19 -14.19 -0.61
CA GLU A 117 -6.58 -14.91 -1.73
C GLU A 117 -7.65 -15.43 -2.68
N ALA A 118 -7.35 -15.39 -3.98
CA ALA A 118 -8.16 -16.00 -5.01
C ALA A 118 -7.29 -16.94 -5.85
N VAL A 119 -7.58 -18.21 -5.84
CA VAL A 119 -6.81 -19.26 -6.51
C VAL A 119 -7.68 -19.97 -7.53
N ALA A 120 -7.26 -19.99 -8.80
CA ALA A 120 -7.91 -20.77 -9.83
C ALA A 120 -7.52 -22.26 -9.71
N ASN A 121 -8.49 -23.15 -9.91
CA ASN A 121 -8.21 -24.59 -9.88
C ASN A 121 -7.28 -25.02 -11.02
N ASN A 122 -7.35 -24.37 -12.17
CA ASN A 122 -6.50 -24.63 -13.31
C ASN A 122 -5.62 -23.41 -13.61
N ALA A 123 -4.33 -23.64 -13.81
CA ALA A 123 -3.37 -22.58 -14.14
C ALA A 123 -3.62 -21.95 -15.52
N SER A 124 -4.26 -22.67 -16.41
CA SER A 124 -4.65 -22.22 -17.74
C SER A 124 -6.05 -22.74 -18.09
N THR A 125 -6.74 -22.02 -18.94
CA THR A 125 -8.08 -22.39 -19.43
C THR A 125 -8.23 -21.96 -20.87
N THR A 126 -9.04 -22.70 -21.65
CA THR A 126 -9.37 -22.33 -23.02
C THR A 126 -10.54 -21.35 -23.04
N GLU A 127 -10.65 -20.61 -24.15
CA GLU A 127 -11.78 -19.73 -24.37
C GLU A 127 -13.12 -20.49 -24.25
N ASN A 128 -14.10 -19.87 -23.58
CA ASN A 128 -15.42 -20.45 -23.29
C ASN A 128 -15.43 -21.70 -22.35
N SER A 129 -14.31 -22.06 -21.72
CA SER A 129 -14.32 -23.08 -20.69
C SER A 129 -14.61 -22.50 -19.30
N LYS A 130 -15.17 -23.33 -18.41
CA LYS A 130 -15.42 -22.94 -17.02
C LYS A 130 -14.17 -23.20 -16.18
N ASN A 131 -13.75 -22.22 -15.38
CA ASN A 131 -12.75 -22.39 -14.35
C ASN A 131 -13.36 -22.02 -13.00
N THR A 132 -13.02 -22.79 -11.97
CA THR A 132 -13.45 -22.51 -10.62
C THR A 132 -12.35 -21.70 -9.91
N ILE A 133 -12.74 -20.59 -9.31
CA ILE A 133 -11.84 -19.77 -8.49
C ILE A 133 -12.24 -19.96 -7.03
N LYS A 134 -11.32 -20.45 -6.21
CA LYS A 134 -11.47 -20.54 -4.77
C LYS A 134 -11.02 -19.20 -4.17
N ILE A 135 -11.92 -18.54 -3.44
CA ILE A 135 -11.61 -17.32 -2.70
C ILE A 135 -11.51 -17.70 -1.22
N GLU A 136 -10.39 -17.36 -0.61
CA GLU A 136 -10.16 -17.56 0.83
C GLU A 136 -9.95 -16.20 1.49
N ALA A 137 -10.73 -15.93 2.53
CA ALA A 137 -10.59 -14.74 3.36
C ALA A 137 -10.39 -15.16 4.81
N ILE A 138 -9.33 -14.69 5.45
CA ILE A 138 -8.98 -15.00 6.84
C ILE A 138 -8.86 -13.69 7.59
N ASN A 139 -9.66 -13.53 8.64
CA ASN A 139 -9.53 -12.42 9.57
C ASN A 139 -8.65 -12.86 10.75
N ARG A 140 -7.44 -12.31 10.85
CA ARG A 140 -6.50 -12.54 11.94
C ARG A 140 -6.50 -11.42 12.97
N GLY A 141 -7.25 -10.34 12.72
CA GLY A 141 -7.34 -9.17 13.58
C GLY A 141 -8.65 -9.10 14.36
N PHE A 142 -8.83 -8.00 15.09
CA PHE A 142 -10.03 -7.71 15.86
C PHE A 142 -11.09 -6.90 15.10
N ALA A 143 -10.77 -6.47 13.87
CA ALA A 143 -11.72 -5.74 13.04
C ALA A 143 -12.82 -6.66 12.51
N THR A 144 -14.07 -6.15 12.50
CA THR A 144 -15.20 -6.85 11.89
C THR A 144 -15.25 -6.56 10.40
N TRP A 145 -15.39 -7.60 9.59
CA TRP A 145 -15.51 -7.51 8.14
C TRP A 145 -16.82 -8.09 7.66
N GLU A 146 -17.42 -7.44 6.70
CA GLU A 146 -18.57 -7.94 5.96
C GLU A 146 -18.15 -8.17 4.51
N VAL A 147 -18.37 -9.38 4.00
CA VAL A 147 -18.17 -9.69 2.59
C VAL A 147 -19.44 -9.39 1.83
N LYS A 148 -19.38 -8.36 0.98
CA LYS A 148 -20.48 -7.98 0.09
C LYS A 148 -20.18 -8.48 -1.31
N ASN A 149 -20.98 -9.39 -1.81
CA ASN A 149 -21.03 -9.84 -3.21
C ASN A 149 -19.66 -10.02 -3.88
N THR A 150 -19.21 -11.25 -3.97
CA THR A 150 -17.95 -11.60 -4.64
C THR A 150 -18.10 -11.76 -6.15
N GLY A 151 -19.33 -11.81 -6.67
CA GLY A 151 -19.61 -12.15 -8.08
C GLY A 151 -19.38 -13.62 -8.43
N TYR A 152 -19.02 -14.47 -7.43
CA TYR A 152 -18.73 -15.89 -7.58
C TYR A 152 -19.65 -16.72 -6.70
N THR A 153 -19.94 -17.96 -7.12
CA THR A 153 -20.92 -18.83 -6.46
C THR A 153 -20.37 -19.61 -5.26
N ASP A 154 -19.06 -19.88 -5.23
CA ASP A 154 -18.44 -20.67 -4.16
C ASP A 154 -17.43 -19.81 -3.39
N PHE A 155 -17.78 -19.49 -2.15
CA PHE A 155 -16.95 -18.68 -1.25
C PHE A 155 -16.72 -19.42 0.06
N VAL A 156 -15.45 -19.55 0.46
CA VAL A 156 -15.09 -20.13 1.75
C VAL A 156 -14.56 -19.04 2.67
N TRP A 157 -15.30 -18.81 3.76
CA TRP A 157 -14.88 -17.89 4.83
C TRP A 157 -14.25 -18.68 5.97
N LYS A 158 -13.06 -18.28 6.38
CA LYS A 158 -12.43 -18.77 7.62
C LYS A 158 -12.10 -17.58 8.51
N SER A 159 -12.57 -17.62 9.74
CA SER A 159 -12.20 -16.65 10.78
C SER A 159 -11.43 -17.37 11.87
N SER A 160 -10.26 -16.85 12.24
CA SER A 160 -9.51 -17.29 13.41
C SER A 160 -9.83 -16.47 14.66
N GLY A 161 -10.66 -15.44 14.53
CA GLY A 161 -11.13 -14.60 15.64
C GLY A 161 -12.52 -14.99 16.09
N THR A 162 -12.82 -14.75 17.39
CA THR A 162 -14.15 -14.94 17.95
C THR A 162 -15.14 -14.02 17.24
N MET A 163 -16.09 -14.60 16.49
CA MET A 163 -17.26 -13.85 16.09
C MET A 163 -18.12 -13.60 17.33
N LYS A 164 -18.40 -12.36 17.63
CA LYS A 164 -19.56 -11.98 18.46
C LYS A 164 -20.69 -11.60 17.55
#